data_50eeb15698a9dc762a6974e4b43d03af
#
_entry.id   50eeb15698a9dc762a6974e4b43d03af
#
_cell.length_a   1.000
_cell.length_b   1.000
_cell.length_c   1.000
_cell.angle_alpha   90.00
_cell.angle_beta   90.00
_cell.angle_gamma   90.00
#
_symmetry.space_group_name_H-M   'P 1'
#
loop_
_entity.id
_entity.type
_entity.pdbx_description
1 polymer ?
#
loop_
_entity_poly.entity_id
_entity_poly.type
_entity_poly.pdbx_seq_one_letter_code
_entity_poly.pdbx_strand_id
1 'polypeptide(L)'
;MKKKNGKILKENRFIVDALGIKLRHNNFDYKTKLPNKRMDCTTRTISRLLNMSYDDVLKLQFKIAYDYGMLHPNYDDITRDILISHGYKRIPMMTTHQSIAQFMYEHKEGRYAIAGAKHILAYINGVWYDDNQNLIAPDLYIVQKVAYAYEYCGE
;
A
#
# COMPACT_ATOMS: atom_id res chain seq x y z
N MET A 1 19.61 5.24 15.28
CA MET A 1 19.78 5.95 14.93
C MET A 1 19.40 6.94 14.66
N LYS A 2 19.30 7.36 14.47
CA LYS A 2 19.05 8.26 14.41
C LYS A 2 18.43 8.80 13.70
N LYS A 3 17.85 8.72 13.43
CA LYS A 3 17.18 9.30 12.85
C LYS A 3 16.92 10.50 13.20
N LYS A 4 17.44 10.93 13.69
CA LYS A 4 17.18 12.06 14.17
C LYS A 4 16.64 13.01 13.24
N ASN A 5 16.86 13.18 12.18
CA ASN A 5 16.27 14.16 11.31
C ASN A 5 15.35 13.53 10.30
N GLY A 6 14.95 12.33 10.53
CA GLY A 6 13.98 11.69 9.69
C GLY A 6 14.44 11.33 8.29
N LYS A 7 15.65 11.68 7.93
CA LYS A 7 16.11 11.36 6.59
C LYS A 7 16.20 9.87 6.37
N ILE A 8 16.63 9.17 7.38
CA ILE A 8 16.81 7.72 7.27
C ILE A 8 15.50 7.05 6.92
N LEU A 9 14.40 7.55 7.44
CA LEU A 9 13.10 6.95 7.20
C LEU A 9 12.67 7.06 5.74
N LYS A 10 13.26 7.98 4.99
CA LYS A 10 12.88 8.19 3.61
C LYS A 10 13.82 7.52 2.62
N GLU A 11 14.88 6.89 3.10
CA GLU A 11 15.82 6.24 2.21
C GLU A 11 15.31 4.88 1.80
N ASN A 12 15.58 4.53 0.56
CA ASN A 12 15.28 3.19 0.09
C ASN A 12 16.22 2.20 0.74
N ARG A 13 15.71 1.03 1.00
CA ARG A 13 16.52 -0.08 1.49
C ARG A 13 16.06 -1.34 0.79
N PHE A 14 16.83 -2.40 0.96
CA PHE A 14 16.48 -3.67 0.34
C PHE A 14 16.04 -4.65 1.41
N ILE A 15 15.02 -5.40 1.08
CA ILE A 15 14.49 -6.47 1.91
C ILE A 15 14.59 -7.75 1.09
N VAL A 16 15.12 -8.80 1.70
CA VAL A 16 15.30 -10.07 1.01
C VAL A 16 14.38 -11.09 1.67
N ASP A 17 13.60 -11.78 0.87
CA ASP A 17 12.71 -12.81 1.39
C ASP A 17 13.46 -14.15 1.55
N ALA A 18 12.73 -15.19 1.99
CA ALA A 18 13.32 -16.48 2.27
C ALA A 18 13.83 -17.19 1.01
N LEU A 19 13.36 -16.78 -0.16
CA LEU A 19 13.79 -17.37 -1.43
C LEU A 19 14.90 -16.56 -2.09
N GLY A 20 15.41 -15.51 -1.43
CA GLY A 20 16.45 -14.68 -1.98
C GLY A 20 15.98 -13.58 -2.90
N ILE A 21 14.68 -13.34 -2.99
CA ILE A 21 14.16 -12.25 -3.79
C ILE A 21 14.46 -10.94 -3.08
N LYS A 22 15.10 -10.02 -3.80
CA LYS A 22 15.53 -8.75 -3.24
C LYS A 22 14.59 -7.66 -3.72
N LEU A 23 13.96 -6.98 -2.77
CA LEU A 23 12.96 -5.96 -3.04
C LEU A 23 13.40 -4.62 -2.45
N ARG A 24 13.15 -3.55 -3.19
CA ARG A 24 13.46 -2.20 -2.71
C ARG A 24 12.28 -1.67 -1.93
N HIS A 25 12.53 -1.22 -0.72
CA HIS A 25 11.51 -0.73 0.20
C HIS A 25 11.80 0.71 0.57
N ASN A 26 10.76 1.53 0.58
CA ASN A 26 10.84 2.92 1.03
C ASN A 26 9.96 3.09 2.25
N ASN A 27 10.59 3.38 3.37
CA ASN A 27 9.88 3.61 4.63
C ASN A 27 9.50 5.08 4.70
N PHE A 28 8.45 5.43 4.01
CA PHE A 28 8.03 6.81 3.85
C PHE A 28 6.92 7.15 4.85
N ASP A 29 7.10 8.23 5.58
CA ASP A 29 6.12 8.69 6.55
C ASP A 29 5.35 9.86 5.96
N TYR A 30 4.03 9.76 5.99
CA TYR A 30 3.13 10.74 5.39
C TYR A 30 2.80 11.84 6.37
N LYS A 31 2.74 13.06 5.88
CA LYS A 31 2.39 14.21 6.71
C LYS A 31 0.88 14.31 6.85
N THR A 32 0.43 14.55 8.06
CA THR A 32 -0.99 14.75 8.33
C THR A 32 -1.14 15.67 9.53
N LYS A 33 -2.26 16.37 9.58
CA LYS A 33 -2.62 17.16 10.74
C LYS A 33 -3.24 16.34 11.86
N LEU A 34 -3.55 15.09 11.58
CA LEU A 34 -4.24 14.25 12.53
C LEU A 34 -3.24 13.65 13.51
N PRO A 35 -3.59 13.60 14.80
CA PRO A 35 -2.65 13.11 15.80
C PRO A 35 -2.49 11.60 15.81
N ASN A 36 -3.46 10.85 15.30
CA ASN A 36 -3.44 9.39 15.36
C ASN A 36 -3.54 8.83 13.95
N LYS A 37 -2.51 8.09 13.53
CA LYS A 37 -2.43 7.54 12.20
C LYS A 37 -2.47 6.01 12.18
N ARG A 38 -3.01 5.41 13.21
CA ARG A 38 -3.01 3.95 13.27
C ARG A 38 -4.09 3.38 12.38
N MET A 39 -3.82 2.19 11.85
CA MET A 39 -4.76 1.45 10.99
C MET A 39 -5.13 2.24 9.74
N ASP A 40 -4.13 2.85 9.13
CA ASP A 40 -4.34 3.73 7.99
C ASP A 40 -3.63 3.25 6.72
N CYS A 41 -3.40 1.96 6.60
CA CYS A 41 -2.68 1.43 5.45
C CYS A 41 -3.41 1.74 4.13
N THR A 42 -4.73 1.76 4.12
CA THR A 42 -5.47 2.11 2.91
C THR A 42 -5.26 3.57 2.54
N THR A 43 -5.29 4.47 3.52
CA THR A 43 -5.07 5.89 3.28
C THR A 43 -3.67 6.13 2.72
N ARG A 44 -2.67 5.49 3.30
CA ARG A 44 -1.29 5.63 2.85
C ARG A 44 -1.10 5.09 1.43
N THR A 45 -1.68 3.94 1.16
CA THR A 45 -1.57 3.31 -0.15
C THR A 45 -2.20 4.20 -1.22
N ILE A 46 -3.42 4.67 -0.99
CA ILE A 46 -4.11 5.52 -1.94
C ILE A 46 -3.37 6.83 -2.14
N SER A 47 -2.91 7.42 -1.04
CA SER A 47 -2.15 8.67 -1.10
C SER A 47 -0.94 8.51 -2.02
N ARG A 48 -0.22 7.42 -1.88
CA ARG A 48 0.97 7.21 -2.70
C ARG A 48 0.63 6.92 -4.16
N LEU A 49 -0.37 6.09 -4.39
CA LEU A 49 -0.73 5.69 -5.74
C LEU A 49 -1.33 6.85 -6.54
N LEU A 50 -2.12 7.70 -5.91
CA LEU A 50 -2.80 8.80 -6.60
C LEU A 50 -2.04 10.10 -6.50
N ASN A 51 -0.93 10.13 -5.77
CA ASN A 51 -0.16 11.34 -5.53
C ASN A 51 -1.02 12.44 -4.91
N MET A 52 -1.85 12.07 -3.97
CA MET A 52 -2.70 12.98 -3.20
C MET A 52 -2.18 13.07 -1.78
N SER A 53 -2.48 14.17 -1.11
CA SER A 53 -2.08 14.31 0.28
C SER A 53 -2.84 13.30 1.14
N TYR A 54 -2.22 12.89 2.24
CA TYR A 54 -2.85 11.99 3.19
C TYR A 54 -4.21 12.51 3.64
N ASP A 55 -4.25 13.79 4.01
CA ASP A 55 -5.49 14.38 4.54
C ASP A 55 -6.58 14.44 3.47
N ASP A 56 -6.23 14.72 2.23
CA ASP A 56 -7.21 14.74 1.16
C ASP A 56 -7.78 13.36 0.86
N VAL A 57 -6.92 12.35 0.90
CA VAL A 57 -7.40 10.96 0.73
C VAL A 57 -8.35 10.60 1.86
N LEU A 58 -8.01 10.96 3.09
CA LEU A 58 -8.84 10.62 4.22
C LEU A 58 -10.21 11.30 4.11
N LYS A 59 -10.24 12.57 3.68
CA LYS A 59 -11.51 13.26 3.46
C LYS A 59 -12.35 12.56 2.41
N LEU A 60 -11.72 12.13 1.33
CA LEU A 60 -12.41 11.41 0.27
C LEU A 60 -12.98 10.09 0.79
N GLN A 61 -12.19 9.35 1.56
CA GLN A 61 -12.63 8.09 2.14
C GLN A 61 -13.84 8.28 3.06
N PHE A 62 -13.82 9.31 3.90
CA PHE A 62 -14.94 9.59 4.80
C PHE A 62 -16.17 10.04 4.03
N LYS A 63 -15.99 10.81 2.97
CA LYS A 63 -17.13 11.22 2.16
C LYS A 63 -17.82 10.02 1.53
N ILE A 64 -17.06 9.11 0.96
CA ILE A 64 -17.63 7.91 0.35
C ILE A 64 -18.27 7.03 1.41
N ALA A 65 -17.62 6.89 2.55
CA ALA A 65 -18.19 6.11 3.66
C ALA A 65 -19.52 6.70 4.10
N TYR A 66 -19.59 8.00 4.22
CA TYR A 66 -20.83 8.66 4.60
C TYR A 66 -21.94 8.41 3.58
N ASP A 67 -21.60 8.55 2.29
CA ASP A 67 -22.58 8.35 1.22
C ASP A 67 -23.09 6.91 1.19
N TYR A 68 -22.27 5.95 1.58
CA TYR A 68 -22.63 4.54 1.62
C TYR A 68 -23.27 4.14 2.96
N GLY A 69 -23.31 5.03 3.94
CA GLY A 69 -23.82 4.69 5.26
C GLY A 69 -22.89 3.79 6.05
N MET A 70 -21.62 3.81 5.77
CA MET A 70 -20.64 3.00 6.47
C MET A 70 -20.08 3.74 7.68
N LEU A 71 -19.69 2.97 8.70
CA LEU A 71 -19.26 3.57 9.97
C LEU A 71 -17.82 4.09 9.94
N HIS A 72 -16.99 3.58 9.03
CA HIS A 72 -15.59 4.05 8.92
C HIS A 72 -15.10 3.85 7.50
N PRO A 73 -13.96 4.48 7.13
CA PRO A 73 -13.57 4.55 5.73
C PRO A 73 -12.66 3.43 5.25
N ASN A 74 -12.40 2.39 6.04
CA ASN A 74 -11.42 1.36 5.70
C ASN A 74 -12.02 0.11 5.10
N TYR A 75 -13.24 0.18 4.58
CA TYR A 75 -13.83 -0.96 3.91
C TYR A 75 -13.21 -1.15 2.54
N ASP A 76 -13.07 -2.40 2.12
CA ASP A 76 -12.50 -2.73 0.82
C ASP A 76 -13.27 -2.11 -0.32
N ASP A 77 -14.58 -1.97 -0.19
CA ASP A 77 -15.41 -1.37 -1.23
C ASP A 77 -15.02 0.09 -1.50
N ILE A 78 -14.68 0.84 -0.45
CA ILE A 78 -14.27 2.22 -0.59
C ILE A 78 -12.93 2.29 -1.33
N THR A 79 -11.99 1.45 -0.93
CA THR A 79 -10.68 1.38 -1.59
C THR A 79 -10.83 1.03 -3.05
N ARG A 80 -11.66 0.03 -3.35
CA ARG A 80 -11.92 -0.38 -4.73
C ARG A 80 -12.49 0.77 -5.55
N ASP A 81 -13.48 1.46 -5.02
CA ASP A 81 -14.15 2.51 -5.77
C ASP A 81 -13.20 3.67 -6.07
N ILE A 82 -12.37 4.03 -5.10
CA ILE A 82 -11.39 5.09 -5.32
C ILE A 82 -10.38 4.69 -6.38
N LEU A 83 -9.84 3.48 -6.28
CA LEU A 83 -8.83 3.03 -7.23
C LEU A 83 -9.40 2.89 -8.63
N ILE A 84 -10.57 2.29 -8.77
CA ILE A 84 -11.17 2.10 -10.10
C ILE A 84 -11.49 3.45 -10.73
N SER A 85 -11.98 4.41 -9.97
CA SER A 85 -12.29 5.73 -10.52
C SER A 85 -11.04 6.49 -10.94
N HIS A 86 -9.86 6.03 -10.56
CA HIS A 86 -8.59 6.65 -10.92
C HIS A 86 -7.74 5.79 -11.85
N GLY A 87 -8.37 4.90 -12.61
CA GLY A 87 -7.67 4.18 -13.66
C GLY A 87 -7.05 2.86 -13.26
N TYR A 88 -7.38 2.35 -12.09
CA TYR A 88 -6.88 1.05 -11.64
C TYR A 88 -7.89 -0.04 -11.94
N LYS A 89 -7.39 -1.23 -12.20
CA LYS A 89 -8.22 -2.42 -12.40
C LYS A 89 -7.78 -3.52 -11.45
N ARG A 90 -8.73 -4.28 -10.98
CA ARG A 90 -8.40 -5.44 -10.18
C ARG A 90 -7.78 -6.52 -11.05
N ILE A 91 -6.69 -7.09 -10.60
CA ILE A 91 -6.01 -8.15 -11.32
C ILE A 91 -6.71 -9.46 -11.00
N PRO A 92 -7.13 -10.22 -12.03
CA PRO A 92 -7.68 -11.54 -11.77
C PRO A 92 -6.58 -12.44 -11.22
N MET A 93 -6.77 -12.94 -10.00
CA MET A 93 -5.79 -13.81 -9.37
C MET A 93 -6.13 -15.25 -9.71
N MET A 94 -5.36 -15.82 -10.60
CA MET A 94 -5.61 -17.19 -11.03
C MET A 94 -5.18 -18.20 -9.98
N THR A 95 -4.31 -17.80 -9.07
CA THR A 95 -3.87 -18.66 -8.00
C THR A 95 -3.75 -17.82 -6.74
N THR A 96 -4.16 -18.40 -5.62
CA THR A 96 -4.06 -17.75 -4.33
C THR A 96 -2.78 -18.15 -3.61
N HIS A 97 -1.83 -18.77 -4.31
CA HIS A 97 -0.61 -19.27 -3.68
C HIS A 97 0.59 -18.35 -3.88
N GLN A 98 0.47 -17.32 -4.70
CA GLN A 98 1.57 -16.43 -4.95
C GLN A 98 1.81 -15.54 -3.74
N SER A 99 3.06 -15.46 -3.30
CA SER A 99 3.42 -14.56 -2.21
C SER A 99 3.49 -13.12 -2.71
N ILE A 100 3.42 -12.18 -1.77
CA ILE A 100 3.58 -10.78 -2.09
C ILE A 100 4.97 -10.53 -2.71
N ALA A 101 6.01 -11.16 -2.16
CA ALA A 101 7.35 -11.03 -2.71
C ALA A 101 7.43 -11.52 -4.15
N GLN A 102 6.81 -12.65 -4.43
CA GLN A 102 6.83 -13.20 -5.78
C GLN A 102 6.07 -12.32 -6.75
N PHE A 103 4.92 -11.81 -6.33
CA PHE A 103 4.16 -10.88 -7.15
C PHE A 103 5.01 -9.65 -7.49
N MET A 104 5.67 -9.07 -6.50
CA MET A 104 6.51 -7.90 -6.71
C MET A 104 7.67 -8.23 -7.66
N TYR A 105 8.27 -9.39 -7.49
CA TYR A 105 9.38 -9.80 -8.34
C TYR A 105 8.96 -9.92 -9.80
N GLU A 106 7.74 -10.36 -10.04
CA GLU A 106 7.23 -10.56 -11.40
C GLU A 106 6.63 -9.29 -12.02
N HIS A 107 6.45 -8.23 -11.23
CA HIS A 107 5.82 -7.00 -11.70
C HIS A 107 6.70 -5.80 -11.39
N LYS A 108 7.87 -5.74 -12.02
CA LYS A 108 8.86 -4.71 -11.66
C LYS A 108 8.55 -3.34 -12.23
N GLU A 109 7.60 -3.24 -13.14
CA GLU A 109 7.21 -1.97 -13.72
C GLU A 109 5.72 -1.78 -13.53
N GLY A 110 5.32 -0.53 -13.37
CA GLY A 110 3.92 -0.21 -13.20
C GLY A 110 3.60 0.21 -11.79
N ARG A 111 2.32 0.44 -11.55
CA ARG A 111 1.81 0.92 -10.27
C ARG A 111 0.76 -0.05 -9.78
N TYR A 112 0.93 -0.50 -8.56
CA TYR A 112 0.07 -1.55 -8.01
C TYR A 112 -0.32 -1.25 -6.58
N ALA A 113 -1.56 -1.59 -6.22
CA ALA A 113 -1.96 -1.76 -4.83
C ALA A 113 -1.97 -3.25 -4.55
N ILE A 114 -1.26 -3.69 -3.54
CA ILE A 114 -1.15 -5.12 -3.23
C ILE A 114 -1.64 -5.34 -1.81
N ALA A 115 -2.60 -6.21 -1.65
CA ALA A 115 -3.18 -6.51 -0.35
C ALA A 115 -2.86 -7.93 0.07
N GLY A 116 -2.39 -8.06 1.31
CA GLY A 116 -2.30 -9.33 2.00
C GLY A 116 -3.44 -9.48 2.99
N ALA A 117 -3.24 -10.28 4.03
CA ALA A 117 -4.33 -10.67 4.91
C ALA A 117 -4.94 -9.50 5.68
N LYS A 118 -4.16 -8.55 6.16
CA LYS A 118 -4.66 -7.46 6.98
C LYS A 118 -3.98 -6.15 6.66
N HIS A 119 -3.44 -6.04 5.46
CA HIS A 119 -2.64 -4.89 5.13
C HIS A 119 -2.61 -4.71 3.62
N ILE A 120 -2.53 -3.47 3.19
CA ILE A 120 -2.40 -3.11 1.77
C ILE A 120 -1.23 -2.15 1.64
N LEU A 121 -0.53 -2.22 0.52
CA LEU A 121 0.63 -1.37 0.27
C LEU A 121 0.64 -0.89 -1.16
N ALA A 122 1.45 0.13 -1.41
CA ALA A 122 1.69 0.66 -2.74
C ALA A 122 3.03 0.14 -3.26
N TYR A 123 3.03 -0.31 -4.51
CA TYR A 123 4.22 -0.81 -5.16
C TYR A 123 4.33 -0.13 -6.52
N ILE A 124 5.38 0.65 -6.72
CA ILE A 124 5.51 1.51 -7.89
C ILE A 124 6.89 1.32 -8.49
N ASN A 125 6.92 0.85 -9.73
CA ASN A 125 8.16 0.68 -10.49
C ASN A 125 9.26 -0.02 -9.70
N GLY A 126 8.90 -1.10 -9.07
CA GLY A 126 9.86 -1.91 -8.34
C GLY A 126 10.16 -1.44 -6.93
N VAL A 127 9.44 -0.44 -6.43
CA VAL A 127 9.67 0.06 -5.08
C VAL A 127 8.40 -0.12 -4.24
N TRP A 128 8.56 -0.75 -3.11
CA TRP A 128 7.50 -0.99 -2.14
C TRP A 128 7.48 0.17 -1.15
N TYR A 129 6.38 0.92 -1.13
CA TYR A 129 6.20 2.06 -0.24
C TYR A 129 5.30 1.67 0.92
N ASP A 130 5.84 1.76 2.10
CA ASP A 130 5.10 1.37 3.29
C ASP A 130 5.72 2.04 4.50
N ASP A 131 4.98 1.99 5.61
CA ASP A 131 5.47 2.48 6.88
C ASP A 131 5.66 1.28 7.79
N ASN A 132 6.87 1.07 8.23
CA ASN A 132 7.21 -0.07 9.05
C ASN A 132 6.60 -0.04 10.44
N GLN A 133 6.07 1.10 10.86
CA GLN A 133 5.56 1.20 12.22
C GLN A 133 4.41 0.25 12.49
N ASN A 134 3.68 -0.12 11.44
CA ASN A 134 2.52 -0.99 11.58
C ASN A 134 2.74 -2.39 11.06
N LEU A 135 3.97 -2.71 10.68
CA LEU A 135 4.31 -4.04 10.22
C LEU A 135 5.05 -4.79 11.31
N ILE A 136 4.77 -6.07 11.43
CA ILE A 136 5.49 -6.92 12.36
C ILE A 136 6.94 -6.96 11.93
N ALA A 137 7.20 -7.43 10.74
CA ALA A 137 8.51 -7.42 10.12
C ALA A 137 8.29 -7.45 8.63
N PRO A 138 8.93 -6.57 7.86
CA PRO A 138 8.68 -6.53 6.41
C PRO A 138 8.97 -7.86 5.72
N ASP A 139 10.03 -8.54 6.11
CA ASP A 139 10.40 -9.81 5.49
C ASP A 139 9.38 -10.90 5.80
N LEU A 140 8.71 -10.84 6.95
CA LEU A 140 7.66 -11.78 7.27
C LEU A 140 6.36 -11.44 6.54
N TYR A 141 6.13 -10.15 6.31
CA TYR A 141 4.90 -9.76 5.61
C TYR A 141 4.92 -10.20 4.16
N ILE A 142 6.04 -10.05 3.48
CA ILE A 142 6.09 -10.32 2.04
C ILE A 142 6.04 -11.81 1.70
N VAL A 143 6.19 -12.70 2.68
CA VAL A 143 5.97 -14.13 2.41
C VAL A 143 4.51 -14.51 2.48
N GLN A 144 3.64 -13.61 2.92
CA GLN A 144 2.20 -13.86 2.93
C GLN A 144 1.66 -13.90 1.50
N LYS A 145 0.52 -14.56 1.33
CA LYS A 145 -0.10 -14.65 0.02
C LYS A 145 -0.80 -13.37 -0.34
N VAL A 146 -0.84 -13.07 -1.63
CA VAL A 146 -1.62 -11.96 -2.14
C VAL A 146 -3.09 -12.28 -1.99
N ALA A 147 -3.83 -11.42 -1.30
CA ALA A 147 -5.27 -11.55 -1.22
C ALA A 147 -5.94 -10.95 -2.45
N TYR A 148 -5.50 -9.76 -2.85
CA TYR A 148 -5.95 -9.14 -4.09
C TYR A 148 -4.96 -8.03 -4.47
N ALA A 149 -5.03 -7.61 -5.73
CA ALA A 149 -4.18 -6.53 -6.21
C ALA A 149 -4.91 -5.73 -7.27
N TYR A 150 -4.54 -4.46 -7.39
CA TYR A 150 -5.01 -3.56 -8.43
C TYR A 150 -3.83 -3.03 -9.21
N GLU A 151 -4.03 -2.87 -10.50
CA GLU A 151 -2.99 -2.39 -11.40
C GLU A 151 -3.46 -1.12 -12.10
N TYR A 152 -2.59 -0.13 -12.20
CA TYR A 152 -2.91 1.08 -12.94
C TYR A 152 -2.89 0.78 -14.44
N CYS A 153 -3.99 1.06 -15.10
CA CYS A 153 -4.14 0.81 -16.53
C CYS A 153 -4.32 2.08 -17.33
N GLY A 154 -4.25 3.23 -16.69
CA GLY A 154 -4.52 4.49 -17.32
C GLY A 154 -6.00 4.83 -17.32
N GLU A 155 -6.32 5.97 -17.87
CA GLU A 155 -7.71 6.47 -17.83
C GLU A 155 -8.42 6.36 -19.15
#